data_aad374de87fd6709a4744c87335d15a4
#
_entry.id   aad374de87fd6709a4744c87335d15a4
#
_cell.length_a   1.000
_cell.length_b   1.000
_cell.length_c   1.000
_cell.angle_alpha   90.00
_cell.angle_beta   90.00
_cell.angle_gamma   90.00
#
_symmetry.space_group_name_H-M   'P 1'
#
loop_
_entity.id
_entity.type
_entity.pdbx_description
1 polymer ?
#
loop_
_entity_poly.entity_id
_entity_poly.type
_entity_poly.pdbx_seq_one_letter_code
_entity_poly.pdbx_strand_id
1 'polypeptide(L)'
;MTRSQPAPEDDDALIARLRARARDPGLRFDRAVLPEAWIRERYGADHMARIRSDIVSYGSDGTVELASRREEVAAYFADAPRGPLYAPLSRTDVDEAERAIGRRLPRLLRRVYTEVADGGFGPDGGLASLARGNRAPDHLWDWTSAVEVYERNRAAGGVPASWFFLTGGGCSMEWYVSLAAVDHPVLLYDADGWVAERGENPHDGLRHATASLRHWLWTWADGDHVWEEVLARQRAEE
;
A
#
# COMPACT_ATOMS: atom_id res chain seq x y z
N MET A 1 -24.69 8.45 9.05
CA MET A 1 -25.26 7.83 7.84
C MET A 1 -24.49 6.54 7.61
N THR A 2 -25.05 5.41 7.92
CA THR A 2 -24.43 4.09 7.71
C THR A 2 -24.47 3.81 6.21
N ARG A 3 -23.32 3.89 5.53
CA ARG A 3 -23.22 3.44 4.13
C ARG A 3 -23.46 1.94 4.11
N SER A 4 -24.46 1.52 3.34
CA SER A 4 -24.66 0.10 3.05
C SER A 4 -23.39 -0.45 2.43
N GLN A 5 -22.81 -1.48 3.03
CA GLN A 5 -21.76 -2.27 2.39
C GLN A 5 -22.29 -2.78 1.05
N PRO A 6 -21.56 -2.61 -0.06
CA PRO A 6 -21.96 -3.19 -1.33
C PRO A 6 -22.08 -4.72 -1.20
N ALA A 7 -23.03 -5.27 -1.93
CA ALA A 7 -23.29 -6.71 -1.94
C ALA A 7 -22.03 -7.52 -2.26
N PRO A 8 -21.86 -8.74 -1.71
CA PRO A 8 -20.62 -9.52 -1.78
C PRO A 8 -20.14 -9.91 -3.19
N GLU A 9 -20.87 -9.61 -4.25
CA GLU A 9 -20.69 -10.18 -5.59
C GLU A 9 -20.10 -9.24 -6.64
N ASP A 10 -19.72 -8.00 -6.29
CA ASP A 10 -19.31 -7.04 -7.32
C ASP A 10 -17.79 -6.80 -7.39
N ASP A 11 -17.03 -7.88 -7.59
CA ASP A 11 -15.59 -7.77 -7.92
C ASP A 11 -15.36 -6.99 -9.21
N ASP A 12 -16.31 -7.00 -10.17
CA ASP A 12 -16.17 -6.29 -11.43
C ASP A 12 -16.29 -4.78 -11.23
N ALA A 13 -17.24 -4.34 -10.41
CA ALA A 13 -17.37 -2.93 -10.02
C ALA A 13 -16.14 -2.46 -9.22
N LEU A 14 -15.65 -3.27 -8.29
CA LEU A 14 -14.42 -2.95 -7.55
C LEU A 14 -13.21 -2.80 -8.49
N ILE A 15 -12.98 -3.76 -9.39
CA ILE A 15 -11.89 -3.70 -10.36
C ILE A 15 -12.01 -2.47 -11.26
N ALA A 16 -13.21 -2.14 -11.72
CA ALA A 16 -13.46 -0.93 -12.51
C ALA A 16 -13.13 0.35 -11.71
N ARG A 17 -13.54 0.41 -10.44
CA ARG A 17 -13.27 1.54 -9.54
C ARG A 17 -11.78 1.68 -9.25
N LEU A 18 -11.10 0.59 -8.91
CA LEU A 18 -9.66 0.56 -8.69
C LEU A 18 -8.90 1.05 -9.93
N ARG A 19 -9.30 0.58 -11.12
CA ARG A 19 -8.69 1.00 -12.39
C ARG A 19 -8.88 2.49 -12.66
N ALA A 20 -10.04 3.03 -12.39
CA ALA A 20 -10.31 4.45 -12.55
C ALA A 20 -9.43 5.29 -11.62
N ARG A 21 -9.38 4.94 -10.33
CA ARG A 21 -8.58 5.65 -9.32
C ARG A 21 -7.07 5.51 -9.58
N ALA A 22 -6.58 4.32 -9.94
CA ALA A 22 -5.17 4.08 -10.22
C ALA A 22 -4.64 4.88 -11.43
N ARG A 23 -5.49 5.19 -12.41
CA ARG A 23 -5.13 6.00 -13.58
C ARG A 23 -5.02 7.49 -13.28
N ASP A 24 -5.67 7.96 -12.23
CA ASP A 24 -5.58 9.34 -11.79
C ASP A 24 -4.31 9.55 -10.94
N PRO A 25 -3.31 10.29 -11.44
CA PRO A 25 -2.07 10.53 -10.69
C PRO A 25 -2.31 11.18 -9.33
N GLY A 26 -3.34 12.02 -9.20
CA GLY A 26 -3.69 12.71 -7.95
C GLY A 26 -4.36 11.81 -6.90
N LEU A 27 -4.92 10.66 -7.32
CA LEU A 27 -5.67 9.75 -6.46
C LEU A 27 -4.98 8.39 -6.26
N ARG A 28 -3.86 8.17 -6.94
CA ARG A 28 -3.17 6.88 -7.03
C ARG A 28 -2.63 6.38 -5.71
N PHE A 29 -2.24 7.30 -4.82
CA PHE A 29 -1.69 7.00 -3.49
C PHE A 29 -2.37 7.87 -2.43
N ASP A 30 -2.40 7.38 -1.20
CA ASP A 30 -2.89 8.17 -0.07
C ASP A 30 -1.81 9.11 0.47
N ARG A 31 -0.54 8.82 0.24
CA ARG A 31 0.60 9.63 0.65
C ARG A 31 1.39 10.12 -0.55
N ALA A 32 1.77 11.39 -0.50
CA ALA A 32 2.67 11.99 -1.47
C ALA A 32 4.03 12.23 -0.82
N VAL A 33 4.97 11.38 -1.12
CA VAL A 33 6.36 11.62 -0.72
C VAL A 33 7.14 12.04 -1.96
N LEU A 34 7.76 13.20 -1.91
CA LEU A 34 8.43 13.85 -3.02
C LEU A 34 9.81 14.34 -2.59
N PRO A 35 10.81 14.34 -3.49
CA PRO A 35 12.09 14.97 -3.20
C PRO A 35 11.89 16.46 -2.94
N GLU A 36 12.40 16.97 -1.84
CA GLU A 36 12.41 18.41 -1.58
C GLU A 36 13.17 19.15 -2.69
N ALA A 37 14.29 18.59 -3.16
CA ALA A 37 15.07 19.15 -4.24
C ALA A 37 14.25 19.32 -5.53
N TRP A 38 13.46 18.31 -5.91
CA TRP A 38 12.58 18.39 -7.07
C TRP A 38 11.50 19.47 -6.92
N ILE A 39 10.89 19.59 -5.73
CA ILE A 39 9.90 20.63 -5.46
C ILE A 39 10.54 22.00 -5.60
N ARG A 40 11.73 22.21 -5.05
CA ARG A 40 12.48 23.47 -5.13
C ARG A 40 12.87 23.82 -6.57
N GLU A 41 13.34 22.86 -7.32
CA GLU A 41 13.71 23.05 -8.73
C GLU A 41 12.49 23.41 -9.59
N ARG A 42 11.40 22.66 -9.41
CA ARG A 42 10.20 22.81 -10.23
C ARG A 42 9.39 24.06 -9.93
N TYR A 43 9.30 24.44 -8.66
CA TYR A 43 8.39 25.51 -8.20
C TYR A 43 9.10 26.70 -7.54
N GLY A 44 10.41 26.65 -7.38
CA GLY A 44 11.23 27.68 -6.76
C GLY A 44 11.39 27.52 -5.24
N ALA A 45 12.45 28.13 -4.70
CA ALA A 45 12.83 27.99 -3.28
C ALA A 45 11.76 28.47 -2.30
N ASP A 46 11.03 29.56 -2.64
CA ASP A 46 9.99 30.14 -1.78
C ASP A 46 8.72 29.27 -1.69
N HIS A 47 8.62 28.28 -2.61
CA HIS A 47 7.45 27.41 -2.66
C HIS A 47 7.34 26.52 -1.43
N MET A 48 8.46 26.02 -0.90
CA MET A 48 8.49 25.22 0.33
C MET A 48 7.90 25.96 1.53
N ALA A 49 8.10 27.27 1.61
CA ALA A 49 7.50 28.07 2.69
C ALA A 49 5.97 28.14 2.54
N ARG A 50 5.47 28.20 1.30
CA ARG A 50 4.02 28.26 1.03
C ARG A 50 3.30 26.96 1.33
N ILE A 51 3.94 25.81 1.06
CA ILE A 51 3.33 24.49 1.29
C ILE A 51 3.64 23.92 2.69
N ARG A 52 4.28 24.69 3.55
CA ARG A 52 4.71 24.20 4.88
C ARG A 52 3.56 23.58 5.69
N SER A 53 2.36 24.13 5.57
CA SER A 53 1.16 23.58 6.23
C SER A 53 0.70 22.23 5.68
N ASP A 54 1.16 21.87 4.50
CA ASP A 54 0.78 20.64 3.80
C ASP A 54 1.84 19.55 3.99
N ILE A 55 3.00 19.89 4.55
CA ILE A 55 4.06 18.93 4.86
C ILE A 55 3.69 18.20 6.15
N VAL A 56 3.53 16.90 6.05
CA VAL A 56 3.26 15.99 7.17
C VAL A 56 4.56 15.60 7.88
N SER A 57 5.58 15.26 7.09
CA SER A 57 6.88 14.83 7.62
C SER A 57 8.03 15.13 6.66
N TYR A 58 9.26 15.11 7.20
CA TYR A 58 10.51 15.20 6.43
C TYR A 58 11.26 13.88 6.57
N GLY A 59 11.59 13.27 5.44
CA GLY A 59 12.44 12.08 5.39
C GLY A 59 13.92 12.44 5.56
N SER A 60 14.69 11.52 6.16
CA SER A 60 16.15 11.65 6.31
C SER A 60 16.90 11.59 4.98
N ASP A 61 16.25 11.13 3.93
CA ASP A 61 16.74 11.02 2.55
C ASP A 61 16.50 12.29 1.71
N GLY A 62 16.00 13.36 2.33
CA GLY A 62 15.70 14.62 1.65
C GLY A 62 14.34 14.62 0.95
N THR A 63 13.46 13.72 1.33
CA THR A 63 12.07 13.73 0.87
C THR A 63 11.17 14.51 1.82
N VAL A 64 10.01 14.92 1.33
CA VAL A 64 8.91 15.49 2.12
C VAL A 64 7.63 14.71 1.83
N GLU A 65 6.89 14.42 2.88
CA GLU A 65 5.55 13.84 2.77
C GLU A 65 4.52 14.97 2.81
N LEU A 66 3.65 15.00 1.81
CA LEU A 66 2.58 16.00 1.70
C LEU A 66 1.22 15.36 1.99
N ALA A 67 0.32 16.15 2.58
CA ALA A 67 -1.07 15.74 2.76
C ALA A 67 -1.75 15.52 1.39
N SER A 68 -2.23 14.30 1.14
CA SER A 68 -2.64 13.85 -0.20
C SER A 68 -3.99 14.38 -0.68
N ARG A 69 -4.84 14.92 0.20
CA ARG A 69 -6.26 15.20 -0.09
C ARG A 69 -6.59 16.66 -0.44
N ARG A 70 -5.61 17.54 -0.53
CA ARG A 70 -5.87 18.95 -0.88
C ARG A 70 -5.74 19.15 -2.38
N GLU A 71 -6.69 19.86 -2.99
CA GLU A 71 -6.67 20.19 -4.43
C GLU A 71 -5.34 20.82 -4.86
N GLU A 72 -4.74 21.67 -4.00
CA GLU A 72 -3.45 22.30 -4.24
C GLU A 72 -2.30 21.29 -4.32
N VAL A 73 -2.40 20.19 -3.59
CA VAL A 73 -1.40 19.11 -3.60
C VAL A 73 -1.61 18.19 -4.79
N ALA A 74 -2.84 18.03 -5.29
CA ALA A 74 -3.14 17.18 -6.43
C ALA A 74 -2.34 17.60 -7.68
N ALA A 75 -2.05 18.88 -7.88
CA ALA A 75 -1.23 19.37 -8.97
C ALA A 75 0.21 18.82 -8.93
N TYR A 76 0.79 18.64 -7.72
CA TYR A 76 2.12 18.04 -7.59
C TYR A 76 2.12 16.58 -8.04
N PHE A 77 0.98 15.92 -7.88
CA PHE A 77 0.86 14.51 -8.25
C PHE A 77 0.82 14.28 -9.75
N ALA A 78 0.38 15.25 -10.53
CA ALA A 78 0.37 15.16 -11.99
C ALA A 78 1.80 15.22 -12.57
N ASP A 79 2.67 16.05 -11.99
CA ASP A 79 4.01 16.35 -12.50
C ASP A 79 5.14 15.66 -11.72
N ALA A 80 4.85 15.06 -10.58
CA ALA A 80 5.88 14.50 -9.71
C ALA A 80 6.58 13.29 -10.34
N PRO A 81 7.89 13.11 -10.04
CA PRO A 81 8.64 11.92 -10.45
C PRO A 81 8.15 10.71 -9.65
N ARG A 82 6.97 10.24 -9.98
CA ARG A 82 6.41 9.01 -9.44
C ARG A 82 6.78 7.87 -10.33
N GLY A 83 6.98 6.73 -9.70
CA GLY A 83 7.04 5.50 -10.43
C GLY A 83 5.83 5.40 -11.39
N PRO A 84 6.04 4.90 -12.60
CA PRO A 84 4.94 4.71 -13.52
C PRO A 84 3.90 3.76 -12.90
N LEU A 85 2.63 3.93 -13.26
CA LEU A 85 1.68 2.85 -13.08
C LEU A 85 2.14 1.68 -13.96
N TYR A 86 2.53 0.58 -13.34
CA TYR A 86 3.05 -0.56 -14.08
C TYR A 86 1.93 -1.21 -14.90
N ALA A 87 2.27 -1.70 -16.09
CA ALA A 87 1.32 -2.47 -16.89
C ALA A 87 0.82 -3.69 -16.10
N PRO A 88 -0.46 -4.05 -16.24
CA PRO A 88 -0.97 -5.29 -15.67
C PRO A 88 -0.11 -6.49 -16.08
N LEU A 89 0.05 -7.43 -15.17
CA LEU A 89 0.77 -8.67 -15.41
C LEU A 89 -0.03 -9.61 -16.31
N SER A 90 0.69 -10.46 -17.04
CA SER A 90 0.06 -11.62 -17.66
C SER A 90 -0.35 -12.66 -16.60
N ARG A 91 -1.27 -13.53 -16.94
CA ARG A 91 -1.63 -14.68 -16.07
C ARG A 91 -0.42 -15.56 -15.77
N THR A 92 0.47 -15.72 -16.74
CA THR A 92 1.69 -16.50 -16.60
C THR A 92 2.63 -15.89 -15.55
N ASP A 93 2.83 -14.56 -15.56
CA ASP A 93 3.65 -13.88 -14.57
C ASP A 93 3.10 -14.10 -13.15
N VAL A 94 1.77 -14.02 -12.98
CA VAL A 94 1.13 -14.28 -11.67
C VAL A 94 1.28 -15.75 -11.26
N ASP A 95 1.12 -16.69 -12.19
CA ASP A 95 1.31 -18.12 -11.90
C ASP A 95 2.78 -18.44 -11.55
N GLU A 96 3.74 -17.69 -12.10
CA GLU A 96 5.16 -17.79 -11.73
C GLU A 96 5.41 -17.27 -10.33
N ALA A 97 4.86 -16.12 -9.98
CA ALA A 97 4.92 -15.58 -8.63
C ALA A 97 4.31 -16.54 -7.59
N GLU A 98 3.14 -17.13 -7.89
CA GLU A 98 2.50 -18.12 -7.01
C GLU A 98 3.35 -19.39 -6.83
N ARG A 99 4.05 -19.81 -7.87
CA ARG A 99 5.00 -20.93 -7.77
C ARG A 99 6.20 -20.58 -6.87
N ALA A 100 6.74 -19.38 -6.98
CA ALA A 100 7.83 -18.90 -6.14
C ALA A 100 7.44 -18.88 -4.66
N ILE A 101 6.27 -18.32 -4.33
CA ILE A 101 5.78 -18.27 -2.94
C ILE A 101 5.25 -19.62 -2.44
N GLY A 102 4.98 -20.59 -3.33
CA GLY A 102 4.42 -21.90 -3.01
C GLY A 102 2.97 -21.86 -2.55
N ARG A 103 2.22 -20.79 -2.88
CA ARG A 103 0.83 -20.57 -2.48
C ARG A 103 0.05 -19.84 -3.57
N ARG A 104 -1.26 -20.05 -3.60
CA ARG A 104 -2.16 -19.28 -4.45
C ARG A 104 -2.50 -17.93 -3.80
N LEU A 105 -2.49 -16.89 -4.61
CA LEU A 105 -3.02 -15.58 -4.21
C LEU A 105 -4.57 -15.59 -4.19
N PRO A 106 -5.19 -14.77 -3.36
CA PRO A 106 -6.63 -14.54 -3.42
C PRO A 106 -7.07 -14.19 -4.85
N ARG A 107 -8.20 -14.75 -5.30
CA ARG A 107 -8.72 -14.50 -6.66
C ARG A 107 -8.82 -13.01 -6.98
N LEU A 108 -9.30 -12.21 -6.03
CA LEU A 108 -9.42 -10.76 -6.19
C LEU A 108 -8.03 -10.11 -6.38
N LEU A 109 -7.03 -10.50 -5.59
CA LEU A 109 -5.68 -9.95 -5.71
C LEU A 109 -5.03 -10.30 -7.06
N ARG A 110 -5.26 -11.52 -7.55
CA ARG A 110 -4.84 -11.92 -8.92
C ARG A 110 -5.46 -10.98 -9.97
N ARG A 111 -6.75 -10.68 -9.85
CA ARG A 111 -7.44 -9.75 -10.75
C ARG A 111 -6.87 -8.34 -10.66
N VAL A 112 -6.54 -7.88 -9.46
CA VAL A 112 -5.88 -6.58 -9.27
C VAL A 112 -4.59 -6.51 -10.08
N TYR A 113 -3.70 -7.49 -9.95
CA TYR A 113 -2.44 -7.52 -10.68
C TYR A 113 -2.59 -7.74 -12.19
N THR A 114 -3.60 -8.48 -12.64
CA THR A 114 -3.78 -8.76 -14.08
C THR A 114 -4.71 -7.80 -14.81
N GLU A 115 -5.57 -7.07 -14.12
CA GLU A 115 -6.58 -6.22 -14.75
C GLU A 115 -6.45 -4.73 -14.41
N VAL A 116 -5.76 -4.37 -13.31
CA VAL A 116 -5.55 -2.98 -12.91
C VAL A 116 -4.12 -2.54 -13.20
N ALA A 117 -3.15 -3.05 -12.45
CA ALA A 117 -1.72 -2.77 -12.62
C ALA A 117 -0.87 -3.71 -11.75
N ASP A 118 0.43 -3.82 -12.05
CA ASP A 118 1.42 -4.53 -11.23
C ASP A 118 1.93 -3.63 -10.08
N GLY A 119 1.02 -3.16 -9.23
CA GLY A 119 1.36 -2.25 -8.15
C GLY A 119 1.50 -0.78 -8.57
N GLY A 120 2.09 0.02 -7.69
CA GLY A 120 2.27 1.46 -7.93
C GLY A 120 0.99 2.28 -7.76
N PHE A 121 0.00 1.76 -7.06
CA PHE A 121 -1.26 2.41 -6.67
C PHE A 121 -1.81 1.73 -5.42
N GLY A 122 -2.67 2.40 -4.68
CA GLY A 122 -3.32 1.80 -3.52
C GLY A 122 -3.10 2.61 -2.23
N PRO A 123 -3.53 2.06 -1.10
CA PRO A 123 -3.33 2.68 0.22
C PRO A 123 -1.87 2.95 0.51
N ASP A 124 -1.63 3.93 1.37
CA ASP A 124 -0.30 4.35 1.81
C ASP A 124 0.66 4.64 0.63
N GLY A 125 1.78 3.95 0.54
CA GLY A 125 2.74 4.03 -0.56
C GLY A 125 2.34 3.26 -1.82
N GLY A 126 1.16 2.63 -1.81
CA GLY A 126 0.65 1.80 -2.89
C GLY A 126 1.08 0.34 -2.80
N LEU A 127 0.31 -0.53 -3.46
CA LEU A 127 0.60 -1.95 -3.55
C LEU A 127 2.00 -2.18 -4.16
N ALA A 128 2.76 -3.06 -3.55
CA ALA A 128 4.03 -3.52 -4.10
C ALA A 128 3.80 -4.24 -5.44
N SER A 129 4.73 -4.07 -6.37
CA SER A 129 4.78 -4.91 -7.57
C SER A 129 4.90 -6.38 -7.18
N LEU A 130 4.23 -7.27 -7.90
CA LEU A 130 4.22 -8.68 -7.53
C LEU A 130 5.60 -9.33 -7.68
N ALA A 131 6.25 -9.17 -8.84
CA ALA A 131 7.49 -9.87 -9.15
C ALA A 131 8.64 -8.99 -9.65
N ARG A 132 8.39 -7.73 -10.00
CA ARG A 132 9.40 -6.89 -10.67
C ARG A 132 10.07 -5.87 -9.75
N GLY A 133 9.47 -5.60 -8.59
CA GLY A 133 9.83 -4.47 -7.74
C GLY A 133 9.41 -3.12 -8.34
N ASN A 134 9.07 -2.18 -7.50
CA ASN A 134 8.76 -0.81 -7.92
C ASN A 134 10.09 -0.04 -7.94
N ARG A 135 10.65 0.16 -9.11
CA ARG A 135 11.78 1.09 -9.28
C ARG A 135 11.24 2.39 -9.80
N ALA A 136 11.19 3.40 -8.93
CA ALA A 136 11.01 4.76 -9.41
C ALA A 136 12.23 5.18 -10.22
N PRO A 137 12.07 5.94 -11.31
CA PRO A 137 13.18 6.40 -12.14
C PRO A 137 14.28 7.11 -11.34
N ASP A 138 13.93 7.74 -10.23
CA ASP A 138 14.81 8.57 -9.41
C ASP A 138 15.20 7.92 -8.06
N HIS A 139 15.14 6.61 -7.95
CA HIS A 139 15.49 5.86 -6.73
C HIS A 139 14.70 6.22 -5.46
N LEU A 140 13.60 6.95 -5.60
CA LEU A 140 12.79 7.40 -4.46
C LEU A 140 12.11 6.26 -3.72
N TRP A 141 11.94 5.11 -4.39
CA TRP A 141 11.25 3.94 -3.87
C TRP A 141 11.83 2.66 -4.48
N ASP A 142 12.95 2.21 -3.96
CA ASP A 142 13.43 0.84 -4.24
C ASP A 142 12.61 -0.15 -3.41
N TRP A 143 11.37 -0.38 -3.82
CA TRP A 143 10.60 -1.47 -3.27
C TRP A 143 11.04 -2.77 -3.94
N THR A 144 11.54 -3.67 -3.13
CA THR A 144 11.65 -5.07 -3.51
C THR A 144 10.25 -5.58 -3.90
N SER A 145 10.17 -6.55 -4.78
CA SER A 145 8.88 -7.13 -5.15
C SER A 145 8.20 -7.78 -3.93
N ALA A 146 6.87 -7.90 -3.97
CA ALA A 146 6.12 -8.58 -2.91
C ALA A 146 6.58 -10.04 -2.74
N VAL A 147 7.01 -10.70 -3.83
CA VAL A 147 7.60 -12.05 -3.79
C VAL A 147 8.93 -12.05 -3.02
N GLU A 148 9.84 -11.11 -3.31
CA GLU A 148 11.12 -11.02 -2.60
C GLU A 148 10.93 -10.69 -1.11
N VAL A 149 9.98 -9.81 -0.77
CA VAL A 149 9.60 -9.55 0.62
C VAL A 149 9.10 -10.84 1.30
N TYR A 150 8.22 -11.57 0.64
CA TYR A 150 7.70 -12.82 1.15
C TYR A 150 8.81 -13.87 1.40
N GLU A 151 9.72 -14.05 0.45
CA GLU A 151 10.85 -14.99 0.57
C GLU A 151 11.80 -14.58 1.70
N ARG A 152 12.14 -13.29 1.79
CA ARG A 152 12.97 -12.74 2.86
C ARG A 152 12.33 -12.96 4.24
N ASN A 153 11.05 -12.63 4.39
CA ASN A 153 10.34 -12.78 5.66
C ASN A 153 10.24 -14.25 6.07
N ARG A 154 10.01 -15.14 5.09
CA ARG A 154 10.00 -16.59 5.34
C ARG A 154 11.36 -17.12 5.78
N ALA A 155 12.45 -16.65 5.18
CA ALA A 155 13.81 -17.03 5.56
C ALA A 155 14.20 -16.52 6.96
N ALA A 156 13.75 -15.31 7.31
CA ALA A 156 13.99 -14.73 8.62
C ALA A 156 13.10 -15.28 9.74
N GLY A 157 11.99 -15.96 9.40
CA GLY A 157 11.01 -16.45 10.38
C GLY A 157 10.24 -15.33 11.11
N GLY A 158 10.33 -14.08 10.61
CA GLY A 158 9.77 -12.90 11.25
C GLY A 158 8.29 -12.66 10.97
N VAL A 159 7.70 -13.36 10.02
CA VAL A 159 6.28 -13.21 9.63
C VAL A 159 5.72 -14.59 9.28
N PRO A 160 4.48 -14.91 9.66
CA PRO A 160 3.85 -16.17 9.31
C PRO A 160 3.82 -16.42 7.80
N ALA A 161 4.18 -17.63 7.34
CA ALA A 161 4.21 -18.00 5.93
C ALA A 161 2.83 -17.96 5.23
N SER A 162 1.76 -17.74 5.98
CA SER A 162 0.41 -17.50 5.46
C SER A 162 0.09 -16.03 5.21
N TRP A 163 1.01 -15.10 5.50
CA TRP A 163 0.82 -13.68 5.29
C TRP A 163 1.65 -13.23 4.08
N PHE A 164 1.00 -12.52 3.17
CA PHE A 164 1.61 -12.02 1.95
C PHE A 164 1.63 -10.50 1.97
N PHE A 165 2.79 -9.90 1.76
CA PHE A 165 3.02 -8.46 1.82
C PHE A 165 2.22 -7.72 0.73
N LEU A 166 1.58 -6.62 1.10
CA LEU A 166 0.85 -5.74 0.19
C LEU A 166 1.53 -4.38 0.02
N THR A 167 1.85 -3.71 1.13
CA THR A 167 2.44 -2.36 1.13
C THR A 167 3.00 -2.00 2.51
N GLY A 168 3.91 -1.05 2.58
CA GLY A 168 4.33 -0.44 3.82
C GLY A 168 3.35 0.63 4.30
N GLY A 169 3.09 0.68 5.60
CA GLY A 169 2.25 1.67 6.26
C GLY A 169 3.03 2.82 6.91
N GLY A 170 4.35 2.85 6.74
CA GLY A 170 5.27 3.82 7.35
C GLY A 170 5.88 3.31 8.66
N CYS A 171 7.08 3.80 9.01
CA CYS A 171 7.88 3.28 10.11
C CYS A 171 8.02 1.75 10.04
N SER A 172 7.68 1.05 11.12
CA SER A 172 7.67 -0.42 11.19
C SER A 172 6.36 -1.07 10.76
N MET A 173 5.35 -0.27 10.37
CA MET A 173 4.03 -0.77 10.00
C MET A 173 3.99 -1.29 8.57
N GLU A 174 3.41 -2.47 8.40
CA GLU A 174 3.27 -3.14 7.11
C GLU A 174 1.88 -3.76 6.97
N TRP A 175 1.33 -3.75 5.75
CA TRP A 175 0.07 -4.39 5.44
C TRP A 175 0.30 -5.72 4.73
N TYR A 176 -0.33 -6.76 5.25
CA TYR A 176 -0.30 -8.12 4.71
C TYR A 176 -1.70 -8.60 4.41
N VAL A 177 -1.85 -9.52 3.46
CA VAL A 177 -3.08 -10.27 3.28
C VAL A 177 -2.89 -11.70 3.78
N SER A 178 -3.88 -12.23 4.52
CA SER A 178 -3.89 -13.63 4.93
C SER A 178 -4.22 -14.53 3.76
N LEU A 179 -3.31 -15.45 3.43
CA LEU A 179 -3.52 -16.50 2.40
C LEU A 179 -4.24 -17.73 2.95
N ALA A 180 -4.39 -17.84 4.29
CA ALA A 180 -4.98 -19.02 4.92
C ALA A 180 -6.47 -18.87 5.23
N ALA A 181 -6.93 -17.64 5.51
CA ALA A 181 -8.31 -17.37 5.86
C ALA A 181 -9.20 -17.25 4.61
N VAL A 182 -10.46 -17.67 4.72
CA VAL A 182 -11.42 -17.71 3.60
C VAL A 182 -11.69 -16.32 3.03
N ASP A 183 -11.87 -15.31 3.91
CA ASP A 183 -12.15 -13.94 3.50
C ASP A 183 -10.90 -13.11 3.21
N HIS A 184 -9.71 -13.72 3.40
CA HIS A 184 -8.43 -13.07 3.17
C HIS A 184 -8.33 -11.69 3.83
N PRO A 185 -8.47 -11.58 5.17
CA PRO A 185 -8.36 -10.30 5.86
C PRO A 185 -7.01 -9.66 5.59
N VAL A 186 -7.00 -8.32 5.51
CA VAL A 186 -5.78 -7.54 5.46
C VAL A 186 -5.36 -7.20 6.88
N LEU A 187 -4.11 -7.44 7.18
CA LEU A 187 -3.50 -7.42 8.50
C LEU A 187 -2.53 -6.25 8.58
N LEU A 188 -2.72 -5.36 9.55
CA LEU A 188 -1.72 -4.35 9.90
C LEU A 188 -0.76 -4.97 10.91
N TYR A 189 0.49 -5.02 10.55
CA TYR A 189 1.57 -5.63 11.32
C TYR A 189 2.63 -4.58 11.65
N ASP A 190 3.08 -4.60 12.90
CA ASP A 190 4.17 -3.79 13.41
C ASP A 190 5.40 -4.69 13.55
N ALA A 191 6.40 -4.49 12.69
CA ALA A 191 7.62 -5.29 12.69
C ALA A 191 8.44 -5.10 13.97
N ASP A 192 8.34 -3.94 14.64
CA ASP A 192 8.98 -3.63 15.91
C ASP A 192 8.07 -3.96 17.12
N GLY A 193 6.89 -4.47 16.86
CA GLY A 193 5.85 -4.74 17.88
C GLY A 193 6.06 -6.00 18.69
N TRP A 194 7.15 -6.75 18.49
CA TRP A 194 7.49 -7.97 19.20
C TRP A 194 9.01 -8.19 19.22
N VAL A 195 9.48 -8.93 20.23
CA VAL A 195 10.91 -9.18 20.44
C VAL A 195 11.13 -10.66 20.77
N ALA A 196 11.78 -11.40 19.87
CA ALA A 196 12.03 -12.83 20.01
C ALA A 196 12.78 -13.20 21.31
N GLU A 197 13.74 -12.36 21.73
CA GLU A 197 14.53 -12.54 22.94
C GLU A 197 13.69 -12.44 24.22
N ARG A 198 12.48 -11.86 24.15
CA ARG A 198 11.49 -11.81 25.23
C ARG A 198 10.52 -13.00 25.23
N GLY A 199 10.68 -13.92 24.28
CA GLY A 199 9.76 -15.04 24.11
C GLY A 199 8.46 -14.66 23.39
N GLU A 200 8.40 -13.47 22.81
CA GLU A 200 7.30 -13.01 21.99
C GLU A 200 7.39 -13.65 20.59
N ASN A 201 6.29 -13.66 19.87
CA ASN A 201 6.23 -14.26 18.52
C ASN A 201 5.68 -13.26 17.50
N PRO A 202 5.83 -13.49 16.20
CA PRO A 202 5.37 -12.56 15.15
C PRO A 202 3.89 -12.17 15.23
N HIS A 203 3.02 -13.01 15.80
CA HIS A 203 1.60 -12.66 15.97
C HIS A 203 1.38 -11.54 16.99
N ASP A 204 2.32 -11.33 17.92
CA ASP A 204 2.22 -10.25 18.90
C ASP A 204 2.41 -8.87 18.27
N GLY A 205 3.02 -8.80 17.08
CA GLY A 205 3.10 -7.61 16.23
C GLY A 205 1.81 -7.28 15.47
N LEU A 206 0.80 -8.15 15.48
CA LEU A 206 -0.48 -7.88 14.81
C LEU A 206 -1.26 -6.78 15.53
N ARG A 207 -1.53 -5.68 14.85
CA ARG A 207 -2.25 -4.51 15.41
C ARG A 207 -3.71 -4.46 15.00
N HIS A 208 -4.04 -4.90 13.79
CA HIS A 208 -5.40 -4.85 13.26
C HIS A 208 -5.59 -5.90 12.17
N ALA A 209 -6.84 -6.35 12.00
CA ALA A 209 -7.26 -7.16 10.88
C ALA A 209 -8.58 -6.61 10.34
N THR A 210 -8.63 -6.34 9.04
CA THR A 210 -9.87 -5.93 8.35
C THR A 210 -10.78 -7.14 8.14
N ALA A 211 -12.05 -6.89 7.81
CA ALA A 211 -12.99 -7.97 7.52
C ALA A 211 -12.55 -8.83 6.33
N SER A 212 -12.00 -8.21 5.27
CA SER A 212 -11.53 -8.92 4.08
C SER A 212 -10.62 -8.05 3.21
N LEU A 213 -9.90 -8.68 2.27
CA LEU A 213 -9.18 -7.98 1.20
C LEU A 213 -10.12 -7.09 0.36
N ARG A 214 -11.33 -7.58 0.07
CA ARG A 214 -12.35 -6.81 -0.67
C ARG A 214 -12.72 -5.54 0.08
N HIS A 215 -13.00 -5.64 1.37
CA HIS A 215 -13.33 -4.48 2.20
C HIS A 215 -12.21 -3.43 2.19
N TRP A 216 -10.97 -3.85 2.41
CA TRP A 216 -9.81 -2.97 2.42
C TRP A 216 -9.61 -2.24 1.08
N LEU A 217 -9.76 -2.97 -0.05
CA LEU A 217 -9.65 -2.38 -1.38
C LEU A 217 -10.82 -1.42 -1.70
N TRP A 218 -12.05 -1.74 -1.26
CA TRP A 218 -13.20 -0.84 -1.42
C TRP A 218 -13.02 0.45 -0.62
N THR A 219 -12.58 0.35 0.64
CA THR A 219 -12.30 1.52 1.48
C THR A 219 -11.40 2.50 0.75
N TRP A 220 -10.30 2.01 0.19
CA TRP A 220 -9.42 2.86 -0.60
C TRP A 220 -10.06 3.34 -1.90
N ALA A 221 -10.70 2.47 -2.66
CA ALA A 221 -11.30 2.79 -3.96
C ALA A 221 -12.36 3.91 -3.86
N ASP A 222 -13.09 3.98 -2.75
CA ASP A 222 -14.09 5.01 -2.46
C ASP A 222 -13.49 6.33 -1.93
N GLY A 223 -12.19 6.34 -1.65
CA GLY A 223 -11.48 7.52 -1.16
C GLY A 223 -11.47 7.64 0.36
N ASP A 224 -11.91 6.61 1.06
CA ASP A 224 -11.82 6.53 2.51
C ASP A 224 -10.40 6.08 2.91
N HIS A 225 -10.00 6.42 4.14
CA HIS A 225 -8.67 6.10 4.61
C HIS A 225 -8.67 4.74 5.33
N VAL A 226 -7.84 3.81 4.90
CA VAL A 226 -7.76 2.45 5.47
C VAL A 226 -7.37 2.42 6.96
N TRP A 227 -6.76 3.50 7.45
CA TRP A 227 -6.39 3.66 8.86
C TRP A 227 -7.55 4.07 9.77
N GLU A 228 -8.70 4.49 9.23
CA GLU A 228 -9.83 4.95 10.06
C GLU A 228 -10.35 3.85 10.99
N GLU A 229 -10.39 2.61 10.51
CA GLU A 229 -10.79 1.45 11.34
C GLU A 229 -9.78 1.17 12.46
N VAL A 230 -8.48 1.27 12.17
CA VAL A 230 -7.41 1.10 13.16
C VAL A 230 -7.53 2.15 14.27
N LEU A 231 -7.65 3.42 13.88
CA LEU A 231 -7.76 4.54 14.80
C LEU A 231 -9.08 4.53 15.61
N ALA A 232 -10.18 4.07 14.99
CA ALA A 232 -11.46 3.93 15.68
C ALA A 232 -11.39 2.86 16.77
N ARG A 233 -10.71 1.74 16.49
CA ARG A 233 -10.52 0.68 17.46
C ARG A 233 -9.63 1.13 18.62
N GLN A 234 -8.50 1.77 18.34
CA GLN A 234 -7.61 2.28 19.40
C GLN A 234 -8.35 3.23 20.36
N ARG A 235 -9.16 4.15 19.81
CA ARG A 235 -9.99 5.06 20.63
C ARG A 235 -11.07 4.36 21.45
N ALA A 236 -11.50 3.18 21.07
CA ALA A 236 -12.49 2.40 21.82
C ALA A 236 -11.87 1.55 22.92
N GLU A 237 -10.56 1.32 22.87
CA GLU A 237 -9.78 0.57 23.86
C GLU A 237 -9.16 1.50 24.94
N GLU A 238 -9.16 2.82 24.73
CA GLU A 238 -8.76 3.88 25.71
C GLU A 238 -9.93 4.25 26.66
#